data_0cd7f136e6d46c4024ffd965e6851154
#
_entry.id   0cd7f136e6d46c4024ffd965e6851154
#
_cell.length_a   1.000
_cell.length_b   1.000
_cell.length_c   1.000
_cell.angle_alpha   90.00
_cell.angle_beta   90.00
_cell.angle_gamma   90.00
#
_symmetry.space_group_name_H-M   'P 1'
#
loop_
_entity.id
_entity.type
_entity.pdbx_description
1 polymer ?
#
loop_
_entity_poly.entity_id
_entity_poly.type
_entity_poly.pdbx_seq_one_letter_code
_entity_poly.pdbx_strand_id
1 'polypeptide(L)'
;MKITFVALGSEQLGLSLLSAMCKRMGHEVNLAYSAALFHDRWNLEVPWLAKYFDDRDEVIKTIKETNPDILFFSCLTATYQWMLGVAAEAKQLNPNVKTVFGGVHVSAVPDRVANNKQVDYIVVGEGELALPEILKSIATGKHDGPIDNTWYRNADGTIVKGVQKGFNQELDALPAFDKTLWENHIIVGDRYFTMASRGCPYRCTFCFNNFFAELPEDKKTKGKYVRLRSVDHMMAELIDAKKRYKNIKYIDFQDDVFTTSKAWLKEFLPRYKAEIGLPFQCLTHPKYMDDDIARWMKEAGCMWVQMGVQSMDEDYKNKIKRYERSDHIRSALEYMHKYGLKAKLDHMFGLPGEPIEAQEKALSLYAEFVPARIQTFWTCFLPGTELLKEGMAEGLVSEADAERLNEGLDFYFYRNMSNIKNPEMVSAYAAYEFIFKIMPLLPKFIRLRIKAKHVKWIPELIRKPVAFTADVITGFAHRNPDFEAYAKHYLYQMYWILQRKLRSKAPQISTVNLRERIQPNPIQMQGEVLQ
;
A
#
# COMPACT_ATOMS: atom_id res chain seq x y z
N MET A 1 -11.64 -3.21 -26.48
CA MET A 1 -12.47 -2.38 -25.59
C MET A 1 -11.61 -1.25 -25.02
N LYS A 2 -12.24 -0.17 -24.62
CA LYS A 2 -11.63 0.93 -23.87
C LYS A 2 -11.78 0.69 -22.38
N ILE A 3 -10.68 0.63 -21.67
CA ILE A 3 -10.63 0.34 -20.24
C ILE A 3 -10.02 1.53 -19.53
N THR A 4 -10.67 2.03 -18.48
CA THR A 4 -10.11 3.07 -17.64
C THR A 4 -10.00 2.57 -16.20
N PHE A 5 -8.79 2.61 -15.66
CA PHE A 5 -8.55 2.37 -14.25
C PHE A 5 -8.79 3.66 -13.47
N VAL A 6 -9.36 3.55 -12.27
CA VAL A 6 -9.56 4.67 -11.36
C VAL A 6 -8.65 4.50 -10.15
N ALA A 7 -7.80 5.48 -9.88
CA ALA A 7 -6.82 5.39 -8.80
C ALA A 7 -6.72 6.67 -7.98
N LEU A 8 -6.35 6.49 -6.72
CA LEU A 8 -6.12 7.54 -5.71
C LEU A 8 -4.70 7.47 -5.13
N GLY A 9 -4.05 8.62 -5.01
CA GLY A 9 -2.80 8.78 -4.26
C GLY A 9 -1.57 8.26 -4.98
N SER A 10 -1.03 7.12 -4.56
CA SER A 10 0.22 6.57 -5.08
C SER A 10 0.00 5.50 -6.15
N GLU A 11 1.09 5.10 -6.82
CA GLU A 11 1.11 3.95 -7.71
C GLU A 11 0.61 2.68 -7.00
N GLN A 12 -0.22 1.89 -7.69
CA GLN A 12 -0.75 0.62 -7.21
C GLN A 12 -0.29 -0.50 -8.13
N LEU A 13 0.58 -1.39 -7.63
CA LEU A 13 1.16 -2.49 -8.40
C LEU A 13 0.10 -3.44 -8.97
N GLY A 14 -1.01 -3.66 -8.24
CA GLY A 14 -2.13 -4.45 -8.74
C GLY A 14 -2.76 -3.86 -10.00
N LEU A 15 -2.98 -2.54 -10.04
CA LEU A 15 -3.48 -1.87 -11.24
C LEU A 15 -2.45 -1.88 -12.38
N SER A 16 -1.17 -1.70 -12.05
CA SER A 16 -0.08 -1.78 -13.03
C SER A 16 -0.03 -3.15 -13.71
N LEU A 17 -0.25 -4.23 -12.94
CA LEU A 17 -0.29 -5.58 -13.47
C LEU A 17 -1.51 -5.81 -14.36
N LEU A 18 -2.70 -5.46 -13.90
CA LEU A 18 -3.94 -5.63 -14.68
C LEU A 18 -3.92 -4.78 -15.96
N SER A 19 -3.33 -3.58 -15.90
CA SER A 19 -3.10 -2.75 -17.09
C SER A 19 -2.20 -3.44 -18.11
N ALA A 20 -1.06 -4.01 -17.67
CA ALA A 20 -0.15 -4.75 -18.54
C ALA A 20 -0.86 -5.92 -19.21
N MET A 21 -1.69 -6.67 -18.46
CA MET A 21 -2.48 -7.77 -19.00
C MET A 21 -3.52 -7.29 -20.02
N CYS A 22 -4.28 -6.24 -19.72
CA CYS A 22 -5.24 -5.66 -20.64
C CYS A 22 -4.59 -5.21 -21.96
N LYS A 23 -3.44 -4.53 -21.89
CA LYS A 23 -2.67 -4.10 -23.07
C LYS A 23 -2.17 -5.30 -23.87
N ARG A 24 -1.67 -6.35 -23.22
CA ARG A 24 -1.24 -7.61 -23.88
C ARG A 24 -2.38 -8.33 -24.58
N MET A 25 -3.62 -8.16 -24.08
CA MET A 25 -4.85 -8.67 -24.70
C MET A 25 -5.42 -7.74 -25.80
N GLY A 26 -4.72 -6.65 -26.17
CA GLY A 26 -5.10 -5.74 -27.24
C GLY A 26 -6.15 -4.69 -26.85
N HIS A 27 -6.32 -4.39 -25.57
CA HIS A 27 -7.26 -3.37 -25.11
C HIS A 27 -6.59 -2.00 -24.98
N GLU A 28 -7.35 -0.94 -25.25
CA GLU A 28 -6.96 0.44 -24.97
C GLU A 28 -7.10 0.70 -23.48
N VAL A 29 -6.03 1.19 -22.83
CA VAL A 29 -6.00 1.38 -21.37
C VAL A 29 -5.68 2.82 -21.03
N ASN A 30 -6.49 3.40 -20.13
CA ASN A 30 -6.35 4.75 -19.60
C ASN A 30 -6.38 4.74 -18.07
N LEU A 31 -5.95 5.85 -17.45
CA LEU A 31 -5.99 6.07 -16.01
C LEU A 31 -6.73 7.38 -15.70
N ALA A 32 -7.78 7.29 -14.90
CA ALA A 32 -8.44 8.41 -14.25
C ALA A 32 -7.88 8.53 -12.81
N TYR A 33 -7.04 9.52 -12.59
CA TYR A 33 -6.20 9.61 -11.40
C TYR A 33 -6.51 10.86 -10.58
N SER A 34 -6.62 10.68 -9.26
CA SER A 34 -6.62 11.74 -8.26
C SER A 34 -5.42 11.63 -7.34
N ALA A 35 -4.75 12.75 -7.10
CA ALA A 35 -3.62 12.81 -6.18
C ALA A 35 -4.04 12.69 -4.70
N ALA A 36 -5.30 12.94 -4.38
CA ALA A 36 -5.87 12.89 -3.02
C ALA A 36 -5.06 13.66 -1.97
N LEU A 37 -4.52 14.83 -2.33
CA LEU A 37 -3.63 15.60 -1.47
C LEU A 37 -4.31 16.00 -0.17
N PHE A 38 -3.58 15.88 0.96
CA PHE A 38 -4.05 16.23 2.30
C PHE A 38 -5.23 15.40 2.83
N HIS A 39 -5.58 14.29 2.15
CA HIS A 39 -6.55 13.29 2.59
C HIS A 39 -5.93 12.07 3.26
N ASP A 40 -4.60 12.04 3.40
CA ASP A 40 -3.88 10.92 3.99
C ASP A 40 -4.01 10.93 5.51
N ARG A 41 -4.99 10.21 6.03
CA ARG A 41 -5.25 10.06 7.47
C ARG A 41 -4.09 9.43 8.25
N TRP A 42 -3.16 8.77 7.56
CA TRP A 42 -2.00 8.12 8.18
C TRP A 42 -0.83 9.08 8.37
N ASN A 43 -0.60 9.98 7.40
CA ASN A 43 0.57 10.85 7.39
C ASN A 43 0.20 12.33 7.47
N LEU A 44 -0.67 12.81 6.59
CA LEU A 44 -0.97 14.24 6.49
C LEU A 44 -2.45 14.47 6.11
N GLU A 45 -3.29 14.64 7.11
CA GLU A 45 -4.69 15.02 6.93
C GLU A 45 -4.89 16.48 7.34
N VAL A 46 -5.27 17.32 6.35
CA VAL A 46 -5.60 18.74 6.56
C VAL A 46 -6.87 19.06 5.78
N PRO A 47 -8.07 18.93 6.40
CA PRO A 47 -9.35 18.93 5.69
C PRO A 47 -9.61 20.15 4.80
N TRP A 48 -9.23 21.35 5.22
CA TRP A 48 -9.42 22.55 4.41
C TRP A 48 -8.49 22.61 3.19
N LEU A 49 -7.23 22.10 3.31
CA LEU A 49 -6.33 21.95 2.17
C LEU A 49 -6.81 20.83 1.24
N ALA A 50 -7.26 19.72 1.80
CA ALA A 50 -7.83 18.61 1.03
C ALA A 50 -8.98 19.09 0.14
N LYS A 51 -9.92 19.87 0.70
CA LYS A 51 -11.00 20.49 -0.07
C LYS A 51 -10.50 21.48 -1.12
N TYR A 52 -9.44 22.26 -0.81
CA TYR A 52 -8.87 23.21 -1.76
C TYR A 52 -8.15 22.51 -2.92
N PHE A 53 -7.47 21.40 -2.66
CA PHE A 53 -6.72 20.61 -3.65
C PHE A 53 -7.51 19.41 -4.19
N ASP A 54 -8.82 19.36 -3.96
CA ASP A 54 -9.68 18.34 -4.56
C ASP A 54 -9.60 18.42 -6.08
N ASP A 55 -9.34 17.28 -6.71
CA ASP A 55 -9.19 17.10 -8.16
C ASP A 55 -10.15 16.04 -8.71
N ARG A 56 -11.22 15.72 -7.99
CA ARG A 56 -12.23 14.75 -8.40
C ARG A 56 -12.84 15.08 -9.76
N ASP A 57 -13.06 16.36 -10.03
CA ASP A 57 -13.63 16.83 -11.31
C ASP A 57 -12.76 16.41 -12.51
N GLU A 58 -11.44 16.34 -12.34
CA GLU A 58 -10.52 15.88 -13.39
C GLU A 58 -10.65 14.36 -13.63
N VAL A 59 -10.94 13.59 -12.58
CA VAL A 59 -11.20 12.15 -12.71
C VAL A 59 -12.46 11.94 -13.54
N ILE A 60 -13.54 12.65 -13.24
CA ILE A 60 -14.82 12.58 -13.96
C ILE A 60 -14.66 13.07 -15.41
N LYS A 61 -13.92 14.15 -15.62
CA LYS A 61 -13.58 14.66 -16.95
C LYS A 61 -12.82 13.64 -17.77
N THR A 62 -11.79 12.99 -17.18
CA THR A 62 -11.03 11.92 -17.84
C THR A 62 -11.92 10.75 -18.25
N ILE A 63 -12.83 10.32 -17.38
CA ILE A 63 -13.80 9.26 -17.68
C ILE A 63 -14.71 9.68 -18.84
N LYS A 64 -15.19 10.92 -18.85
CA LYS A 64 -16.01 11.46 -19.95
C LYS A 64 -15.25 11.50 -21.28
N GLU A 65 -14.00 11.97 -21.27
CA GLU A 65 -13.16 12.10 -22.47
C GLU A 65 -12.74 10.74 -23.05
N THR A 66 -12.37 9.78 -22.19
CA THR A 66 -11.99 8.42 -22.62
C THR A 66 -13.18 7.58 -23.02
N ASN A 67 -14.37 7.89 -22.51
CA ASN A 67 -15.63 7.17 -22.75
C ASN A 67 -15.42 5.65 -22.69
N PRO A 68 -15.04 5.08 -21.54
CA PRO A 68 -14.65 3.68 -21.42
C PRO A 68 -15.84 2.73 -21.53
N ASP A 69 -15.56 1.52 -22.00
CA ASP A 69 -16.49 0.39 -21.89
C ASP A 69 -16.50 -0.16 -20.46
N ILE A 70 -15.33 -0.08 -19.79
CA ILE A 70 -15.10 -0.66 -18.46
C ILE A 70 -14.32 0.30 -17.57
N LEU A 71 -14.77 0.42 -16.31
CA LEU A 71 -14.05 1.07 -15.21
C LEU A 71 -13.59 0.04 -14.18
N PHE A 72 -12.30 0.04 -13.87
CA PHE A 72 -11.71 -0.78 -12.81
C PHE A 72 -11.39 0.04 -11.57
N PHE A 73 -11.75 -0.48 -10.41
CA PHE A 73 -11.53 0.12 -9.10
C PHE A 73 -10.81 -0.87 -8.18
N SER A 74 -9.67 -0.45 -7.60
CA SER A 74 -8.96 -1.20 -6.56
C SER A 74 -9.16 -0.54 -5.21
N CYS A 75 -10.02 -1.13 -4.37
CA CYS A 75 -10.56 -0.50 -3.16
C CYS A 75 -9.81 -0.92 -1.89
N LEU A 76 -9.33 0.08 -1.16
CA LEU A 76 -9.07 0.00 0.27
C LEU A 76 -10.31 0.49 1.03
N THR A 77 -10.45 0.14 2.31
CA THR A 77 -11.59 0.61 3.12
C THR A 77 -11.71 2.14 3.12
N ALA A 78 -10.59 2.84 3.24
CA ALA A 78 -10.56 4.30 3.24
C ALA A 78 -10.93 4.96 1.90
N THR A 79 -10.84 4.24 0.78
CA THR A 79 -11.09 4.78 -0.57
C THR A 79 -12.41 4.33 -1.17
N TYR A 80 -13.06 3.33 -0.57
CA TYR A 80 -14.22 2.65 -1.13
C TYR A 80 -15.40 3.60 -1.43
N GLN A 81 -15.80 4.44 -0.47
CA GLN A 81 -16.91 5.37 -0.66
C GLN A 81 -16.64 6.41 -1.75
N TRP A 82 -15.43 6.90 -1.84
CA TRP A 82 -15.02 7.81 -2.91
C TRP A 82 -15.13 7.11 -4.29
N MET A 83 -14.69 5.86 -4.39
CA MET A 83 -14.75 5.08 -5.62
C MET A 83 -16.18 4.75 -6.02
N LEU A 84 -17.07 4.44 -5.07
CA LEU A 84 -18.51 4.28 -5.33
C LEU A 84 -19.13 5.56 -5.89
N GLY A 85 -18.78 6.71 -5.33
CA GLY A 85 -19.24 8.01 -5.83
C GLY A 85 -18.79 8.25 -7.27
N VAL A 86 -17.54 7.96 -7.61
CA VAL A 86 -17.04 8.06 -9.00
C VAL A 86 -17.78 7.11 -9.93
N ALA A 87 -18.02 5.87 -9.52
CA ALA A 87 -18.79 4.91 -10.31
C ALA A 87 -20.23 5.37 -10.56
N ALA A 88 -20.87 5.97 -9.54
CA ALA A 88 -22.23 6.52 -9.68
C ALA A 88 -22.29 7.66 -10.71
N GLU A 89 -21.35 8.61 -10.64
CA GLU A 89 -21.28 9.71 -11.62
C GLU A 89 -20.94 9.19 -13.03
N ALA A 90 -20.04 8.23 -13.14
CA ALA A 90 -19.70 7.61 -14.43
C ALA A 90 -20.91 6.94 -15.07
N LYS A 91 -21.75 6.23 -14.30
CA LYS A 91 -22.99 5.62 -14.80
C LYS A 91 -24.07 6.66 -15.18
N GLN A 92 -24.07 7.85 -14.58
CA GLN A 92 -24.93 8.96 -15.02
C GLN A 92 -24.47 9.51 -16.38
N LEU A 93 -23.16 9.56 -16.64
CA LEU A 93 -22.58 9.99 -17.92
C LEU A 93 -22.77 8.94 -19.03
N ASN A 94 -22.55 7.67 -18.70
CA ASN A 94 -22.74 6.54 -19.59
C ASN A 94 -23.37 5.36 -18.83
N PRO A 95 -24.69 5.15 -18.93
CA PRO A 95 -25.38 4.05 -18.24
C PRO A 95 -24.91 2.65 -18.64
N ASN A 96 -24.24 2.51 -19.80
CA ASN A 96 -23.75 1.24 -20.31
C ASN A 96 -22.35 0.87 -19.80
N VAL A 97 -21.61 1.81 -19.18
CA VAL A 97 -20.27 1.52 -18.66
C VAL A 97 -20.33 0.42 -17.61
N LYS A 98 -19.48 -0.57 -17.76
CA LYS A 98 -19.36 -1.64 -16.76
C LYS A 98 -18.35 -1.28 -15.70
N THR A 99 -18.68 -1.57 -14.45
CA THR A 99 -17.83 -1.28 -13.29
C THR A 99 -17.36 -2.58 -12.66
N VAL A 100 -16.06 -2.69 -12.44
CA VAL A 100 -15.39 -3.85 -11.84
C VAL A 100 -14.66 -3.39 -10.59
N PHE A 101 -15.05 -3.89 -9.45
CA PHE A 101 -14.48 -3.56 -8.15
C PHE A 101 -13.64 -4.72 -7.62
N GLY A 102 -12.43 -4.45 -7.19
CA GLY A 102 -11.51 -5.41 -6.55
C GLY A 102 -10.73 -4.78 -5.41
N GLY A 103 -9.74 -5.51 -4.90
CA GLY A 103 -8.87 -5.08 -3.82
C GLY A 103 -9.28 -5.61 -2.45
N VAL A 104 -8.53 -5.20 -1.44
CA VAL A 104 -8.61 -5.77 -0.09
C VAL A 104 -9.98 -5.55 0.56
N HIS A 105 -10.57 -4.36 0.41
CA HIS A 105 -11.89 -4.08 0.99
C HIS A 105 -12.97 -4.95 0.37
N VAL A 106 -12.98 -5.06 -0.96
CA VAL A 106 -13.94 -5.90 -1.69
C VAL A 106 -13.82 -7.36 -1.28
N SER A 107 -12.59 -7.85 -1.12
CA SER A 107 -12.33 -9.22 -0.67
C SER A 107 -12.73 -9.48 0.78
N ALA A 108 -12.73 -8.43 1.62
CA ALA A 108 -13.13 -8.54 3.03
C ALA A 108 -14.64 -8.55 3.23
N VAL A 109 -15.39 -7.81 2.41
CA VAL A 109 -16.86 -7.62 2.54
C VAL A 109 -17.59 -7.74 1.21
N PRO A 110 -17.42 -8.86 0.47
CA PRO A 110 -17.92 -9.00 -0.89
C PRO A 110 -19.44 -8.84 -1.01
N ASP A 111 -20.22 -9.37 -0.06
CA ASP A 111 -21.67 -9.23 -0.05
C ASP A 111 -22.12 -7.77 0.02
N ARG A 112 -21.43 -6.93 0.81
CA ARG A 112 -21.74 -5.50 0.93
C ARG A 112 -21.48 -4.76 -0.38
N VAL A 113 -20.33 -5.03 -0.98
CA VAL A 113 -19.94 -4.38 -2.24
C VAL A 113 -20.85 -4.80 -3.38
N ALA A 114 -21.14 -6.09 -3.51
CA ALA A 114 -22.01 -6.64 -4.56
C ALA A 114 -23.45 -6.09 -4.50
N ASN A 115 -23.95 -5.71 -3.33
CA ASN A 115 -25.28 -5.14 -3.17
C ASN A 115 -25.40 -3.69 -3.69
N ASN A 116 -24.30 -2.99 -3.95
CA ASN A 116 -24.35 -1.62 -4.50
C ASN A 116 -24.72 -1.64 -5.99
N LYS A 117 -25.72 -0.84 -6.35
CA LYS A 117 -26.23 -0.74 -7.75
C LYS A 117 -25.20 -0.22 -8.75
N GLN A 118 -24.19 0.50 -8.25
CA GLN A 118 -23.08 1.02 -9.08
C GLN A 118 -22.04 -0.04 -9.44
N VAL A 119 -22.14 -1.24 -8.87
CA VAL A 119 -21.18 -2.32 -9.03
C VAL A 119 -21.76 -3.42 -9.91
N ASP A 120 -21.17 -3.66 -11.09
CA ASP A 120 -21.58 -4.74 -11.99
C ASP A 120 -20.82 -6.04 -11.69
N TYR A 121 -19.52 -5.95 -11.41
CA TYR A 121 -18.64 -7.07 -11.10
C TYR A 121 -17.81 -6.77 -9.84
N ILE A 122 -17.60 -7.78 -9.03
CA ILE A 122 -16.58 -7.75 -7.99
C ILE A 122 -15.58 -8.89 -8.19
N VAL A 123 -14.33 -8.62 -7.84
CA VAL A 123 -13.26 -9.61 -7.84
C VAL A 123 -12.78 -9.82 -6.41
N VAL A 124 -12.88 -11.05 -5.93
CA VAL A 124 -12.44 -11.45 -4.60
C VAL A 124 -11.11 -12.17 -4.72
N GLY A 125 -10.07 -11.67 -4.04
CA GLY A 125 -8.72 -12.23 -4.15
C GLY A 125 -7.90 -11.62 -5.30
N GLU A 126 -7.16 -12.46 -6.01
CA GLU A 126 -6.23 -12.03 -7.08
C GLU A 126 -6.96 -11.79 -8.40
N GLY A 127 -6.84 -10.57 -8.93
CA GLY A 127 -7.61 -10.12 -10.09
C GLY A 127 -7.17 -10.70 -11.42
N GLU A 128 -5.90 -11.07 -11.56
CA GLU A 128 -5.35 -11.60 -12.82
C GLU A 128 -5.96 -12.93 -13.24
N LEU A 129 -6.45 -13.73 -12.29
CA LEU A 129 -7.11 -15.00 -12.59
C LEU A 129 -8.50 -14.79 -13.20
N ALA A 130 -9.21 -13.76 -12.76
CA ALA A 130 -10.57 -13.47 -13.19
C ALA A 130 -10.65 -12.59 -14.45
N LEU A 131 -9.61 -11.77 -14.69
CA LEU A 131 -9.62 -10.72 -15.70
C LEU A 131 -10.00 -11.22 -17.11
N PRO A 132 -9.44 -12.32 -17.66
CA PRO A 132 -9.76 -12.75 -19.02
C PRO A 132 -11.25 -13.09 -19.22
N GLU A 133 -11.85 -13.80 -18.24
CA GLU A 133 -13.26 -14.21 -18.34
C GLU A 133 -14.20 -13.03 -18.12
N ILE A 134 -13.86 -12.07 -17.24
CA ILE A 134 -14.62 -10.83 -17.07
C ILE A 134 -14.64 -10.05 -18.39
N LEU A 135 -13.48 -9.84 -19.03
CA LEU A 135 -13.37 -9.10 -20.29
C LEU A 135 -14.14 -9.79 -21.41
N LYS A 136 -14.06 -11.13 -21.51
CA LYS A 136 -14.82 -11.95 -22.48
C LYS A 136 -16.33 -11.80 -22.24
N SER A 137 -16.78 -11.92 -20.99
CA SER A 137 -18.19 -11.78 -20.62
C SER A 137 -18.75 -10.42 -21.00
N ILE A 138 -18.01 -9.33 -20.70
CA ILE A 138 -18.42 -7.96 -21.06
C ILE A 138 -18.44 -7.77 -22.59
N ALA A 139 -17.42 -8.26 -23.30
CA ALA A 139 -17.33 -8.13 -24.77
C ALA A 139 -18.45 -8.85 -25.51
N THR A 140 -18.87 -10.01 -25.01
CA THR A 140 -19.93 -10.81 -25.63
C THR A 140 -21.34 -10.47 -25.16
N GLY A 141 -21.45 -9.79 -24.02
CA GLY A 141 -22.71 -9.56 -23.31
C GLY A 141 -23.35 -10.85 -22.79
N LYS A 142 -22.60 -11.96 -22.71
CA LYS A 142 -23.08 -13.27 -22.27
C LYS A 142 -22.30 -13.77 -21.07
N HIS A 143 -23.02 -14.42 -20.18
CA HIS A 143 -22.46 -15.15 -19.05
C HIS A 143 -22.70 -16.64 -19.28
N ASP A 144 -21.62 -17.40 -19.50
CA ASP A 144 -21.69 -18.86 -19.69
C ASP A 144 -21.77 -19.61 -18.34
N GLY A 145 -22.07 -18.89 -17.23
CA GLY A 145 -22.15 -19.38 -15.87
C GLY A 145 -21.30 -18.57 -14.90
N PRO A 146 -21.11 -19.05 -13.65
CA PRO A 146 -20.28 -18.41 -12.66
C PRO A 146 -18.82 -18.25 -13.12
N ILE A 147 -18.23 -17.08 -12.90
CA ILE A 147 -16.81 -16.79 -13.18
C ILE A 147 -16.03 -16.95 -11.87
N ASP A 148 -14.99 -17.79 -11.87
CA ASP A 148 -14.15 -18.02 -10.69
C ASP A 148 -13.58 -16.70 -10.15
N ASN A 149 -13.49 -16.59 -8.82
CA ASN A 149 -13.04 -15.38 -8.10
C ASN A 149 -13.86 -14.11 -8.39
N THR A 150 -15.02 -14.23 -9.03
CA THR A 150 -15.83 -13.09 -9.46
C THR A 150 -17.28 -13.27 -9.06
N TRP A 151 -17.90 -12.20 -8.56
CA TRP A 151 -19.35 -12.12 -8.47
C TRP A 151 -19.84 -11.05 -9.42
N TYR A 152 -20.96 -11.27 -10.06
CA TYR A 152 -21.53 -10.29 -10.98
C TYR A 152 -23.04 -10.20 -10.88
N ARG A 153 -23.58 -9.08 -11.31
CA ARG A 153 -25.00 -8.80 -11.33
C ARG A 153 -25.58 -9.12 -12.70
N ASN A 154 -26.58 -10.00 -12.73
CA ASN A 154 -27.39 -10.28 -13.92
C ASN A 154 -28.32 -9.11 -14.26
N ALA A 155 -28.92 -9.17 -15.46
CA ALA A 155 -29.89 -8.20 -15.94
C ALA A 155 -31.17 -8.11 -15.07
N ASP A 156 -31.55 -9.20 -14.42
CA ASP A 156 -32.68 -9.29 -13.47
C ASP A 156 -32.34 -8.77 -12.07
N GLY A 157 -31.07 -8.35 -11.86
CA GLY A 157 -30.58 -7.85 -10.58
C GLY A 157 -30.04 -8.92 -9.63
N THR A 158 -30.12 -10.20 -9.96
CA THR A 158 -29.56 -11.28 -9.14
C THR A 158 -28.05 -11.27 -9.14
N ILE A 159 -27.44 -11.68 -8.01
CA ILE A 159 -25.98 -11.79 -7.88
C ILE A 159 -25.58 -13.25 -8.11
N VAL A 160 -24.77 -13.47 -9.13
CA VAL A 160 -24.12 -14.76 -9.38
C VAL A 160 -22.76 -14.75 -8.71
N LYS A 161 -22.49 -15.78 -7.89
CA LYS A 161 -21.23 -15.91 -7.13
C LYS A 161 -20.38 -17.01 -7.75
N GLY A 162 -19.16 -16.66 -8.17
CA GLY A 162 -18.17 -17.64 -8.60
C GLY A 162 -17.43 -18.24 -7.41
N VAL A 163 -16.80 -19.38 -7.63
CA VAL A 163 -16.02 -20.11 -6.63
C VAL A 163 -14.70 -19.41 -6.37
N GLN A 164 -14.30 -19.30 -5.11
CA GLN A 164 -13.00 -18.76 -4.74
C GLN A 164 -11.91 -19.82 -4.99
N LYS A 165 -11.19 -19.67 -6.08
CA LYS A 165 -10.05 -20.54 -6.45
C LYS A 165 -8.79 -20.16 -5.68
N GLY A 166 -7.78 -21.01 -5.79
CA GLY A 166 -6.47 -20.80 -5.19
C GLY A 166 -5.71 -19.61 -5.77
N PHE A 167 -4.53 -19.39 -5.21
CA PHE A 167 -3.64 -18.30 -5.62
C PHE A 167 -2.88 -18.66 -6.90
N ASN A 168 -2.61 -17.66 -7.72
CA ASN A 168 -1.80 -17.84 -8.93
C ASN A 168 -0.39 -18.34 -8.55
N GLN A 169 -0.04 -19.56 -8.97
CA GLN A 169 1.26 -20.17 -8.68
C GLN A 169 2.33 -19.79 -9.69
N GLU A 170 1.94 -19.33 -10.89
CA GLU A 170 2.81 -19.07 -12.02
C GLU A 170 3.09 -17.55 -12.14
N LEU A 171 3.82 -16.99 -11.15
CA LEU A 171 4.08 -15.54 -11.13
C LEU A 171 4.96 -15.08 -12.30
N ASP A 172 5.80 -15.95 -12.84
CA ASP A 172 6.68 -15.65 -13.98
C ASP A 172 5.93 -15.62 -15.31
N ALA A 173 4.72 -16.17 -15.38
CA ALA A 173 3.84 -16.04 -16.55
C ALA A 173 3.18 -14.66 -16.65
N LEU A 174 3.18 -13.89 -15.55
CA LEU A 174 2.61 -12.56 -15.51
C LEU A 174 3.54 -11.54 -16.18
N PRO A 175 3.00 -10.53 -16.85
CA PRO A 175 3.82 -9.44 -17.39
C PRO A 175 4.45 -8.62 -16.27
N ALA A 176 5.51 -7.88 -16.60
CA ALA A 176 6.05 -6.83 -15.74
C ALA A 176 4.99 -5.74 -15.48
N PHE A 177 5.16 -5.01 -14.38
CA PHE A 177 4.23 -3.93 -14.00
C PHE A 177 4.25 -2.78 -15.02
N ASP A 178 3.09 -2.43 -15.54
CA ASP A 178 2.93 -1.35 -16.52
C ASP A 178 3.09 0.02 -15.86
N LYS A 179 4.29 0.55 -15.94
CA LYS A 179 4.60 1.90 -15.44
C LYS A 179 4.06 3.00 -16.36
N THR A 180 3.80 2.68 -17.64
CA THR A 180 3.28 3.68 -18.59
C THR A 180 1.89 4.17 -18.23
N LEU A 181 1.14 3.37 -17.47
CA LEU A 181 -0.15 3.77 -16.90
C LEU A 181 -0.04 5.05 -16.05
N TRP A 182 1.10 5.24 -15.40
CA TRP A 182 1.34 6.29 -14.39
C TRP A 182 2.16 7.47 -14.88
N GLU A 183 2.91 7.34 -15.97
CA GLU A 183 3.91 8.32 -16.42
C GLU A 183 3.38 9.76 -16.59
N ASN A 184 2.10 9.91 -16.96
CA ASN A 184 1.46 11.21 -17.12
C ASN A 184 0.89 11.78 -15.81
N HIS A 185 0.92 11.02 -14.72
CA HIS A 185 0.24 11.37 -13.47
C HIS A 185 1.19 11.53 -12.29
N ILE A 186 2.25 10.72 -12.23
CA ILE A 186 3.22 10.74 -11.13
C ILE A 186 4.66 10.73 -11.66
N ILE A 187 5.62 11.00 -10.78
CA ILE A 187 7.04 10.89 -11.08
C ILE A 187 7.48 9.43 -10.92
N VAL A 188 7.44 8.65 -11.99
CA VAL A 188 7.83 7.23 -11.98
C VAL A 188 9.35 7.05 -11.86
N GLY A 189 10.15 7.97 -12.38
CA GLY A 189 11.59 7.80 -12.57
C GLY A 189 12.47 7.89 -11.31
N ASP A 190 12.02 8.52 -10.22
CA ASP A 190 12.84 8.64 -9.01
C ASP A 190 12.84 7.37 -8.17
N ARG A 191 11.73 6.64 -8.17
CA ARG A 191 11.48 5.47 -7.32
C ARG A 191 10.76 4.41 -8.16
N TYR A 192 11.40 3.27 -8.34
CA TYR A 192 10.80 2.17 -9.09
C TYR A 192 10.21 1.14 -8.14
N PHE A 193 8.88 1.12 -8.07
CA PHE A 193 8.15 0.11 -7.30
C PHE A 193 8.13 -1.23 -8.00
N THR A 194 8.42 -2.30 -7.27
CA THR A 194 8.26 -3.68 -7.72
C THR A 194 8.04 -4.62 -6.54
N MET A 195 7.79 -5.90 -6.80
CA MET A 195 7.77 -6.95 -5.79
C MET A 195 8.30 -8.27 -6.37
N ALA A 196 9.09 -8.96 -5.57
CA ALA A 196 9.66 -10.27 -5.91
C ALA A 196 8.76 -11.43 -5.44
N SER A 197 7.90 -11.19 -4.44
CA SER A 197 7.07 -12.21 -3.83
C SER A 197 5.65 -11.72 -3.57
N ARG A 198 4.75 -12.66 -3.31
CA ARG A 198 3.40 -12.39 -2.82
C ARG A 198 3.09 -13.23 -1.61
N GLY A 199 2.34 -12.65 -0.70
CA GLY A 199 1.89 -13.28 0.53
C GLY A 199 2.91 -13.22 1.66
N CYS A 200 2.40 -13.36 2.88
CA CYS A 200 3.17 -13.35 4.11
C CYS A 200 3.07 -14.71 4.82
N PRO A 201 4.16 -15.23 5.42
CA PRO A 201 4.10 -16.47 6.17
C PRO A 201 3.33 -16.35 7.50
N TYR A 202 3.01 -15.12 7.93
CA TYR A 202 2.30 -14.84 9.17
C TYR A 202 0.81 -14.55 8.95
N ARG A 203 0.04 -14.70 10.04
CA ARG A 203 -1.42 -14.51 10.07
C ARG A 203 -1.80 -13.56 11.19
N CYS A 204 -1.06 -12.44 11.31
CA CYS A 204 -1.31 -11.45 12.35
C CYS A 204 -2.78 -11.00 12.33
N THR A 205 -3.44 -10.99 13.50
CA THR A 205 -4.90 -10.78 13.62
C THR A 205 -5.37 -9.43 13.10
N PHE A 206 -4.49 -8.41 13.08
CA PHE A 206 -4.76 -7.06 12.59
C PHE A 206 -4.52 -6.87 11.09
N CYS A 207 -3.90 -7.85 10.41
CA CYS A 207 -3.44 -7.74 9.03
C CYS A 207 -4.42 -8.40 8.05
N PHE A 208 -4.55 -7.83 6.85
CA PHE A 208 -5.37 -8.44 5.80
C PHE A 208 -4.88 -9.84 5.39
N ASN A 209 -3.60 -10.15 5.51
CA ASN A 209 -3.06 -11.49 5.27
C ASN A 209 -3.70 -12.57 6.15
N ASN A 210 -4.33 -12.18 7.26
CA ASN A 210 -5.05 -13.08 8.14
C ASN A 210 -6.22 -13.75 7.41
N PHE A 211 -7.12 -12.95 6.82
CA PHE A 211 -8.27 -13.48 6.10
C PHE A 211 -7.97 -13.79 4.63
N PHE A 212 -7.10 -12.99 3.98
CA PHE A 212 -6.85 -13.13 2.55
C PHE A 212 -6.26 -14.50 2.19
N ALA A 213 -5.40 -15.02 3.04
CA ALA A 213 -4.84 -16.37 2.88
C ALA A 213 -5.86 -17.50 3.01
N GLU A 214 -7.03 -17.22 3.58
CA GLU A 214 -8.10 -18.21 3.77
C GLU A 214 -9.25 -18.03 2.76
N LEU A 215 -9.16 -17.10 1.81
CA LEU A 215 -10.18 -16.88 0.79
C LEU A 215 -10.49 -18.12 -0.07
N PRO A 216 -9.51 -18.93 -0.54
CA PRO A 216 -9.83 -20.11 -1.33
C PRO A 216 -10.70 -21.11 -0.58
N GLU A 217 -11.84 -21.46 -1.18
CA GLU A 217 -12.82 -22.39 -0.59
C GLU A 217 -12.31 -23.83 -0.61
N ASP A 218 -11.64 -24.22 -1.70
CA ASP A 218 -11.06 -25.55 -1.83
C ASP A 218 -9.59 -25.56 -1.40
N LYS A 219 -9.33 -26.20 -0.26
CA LYS A 219 -7.98 -26.35 0.28
C LYS A 219 -7.03 -27.15 -0.62
N LYS A 220 -7.55 -28.04 -1.51
CA LYS A 220 -6.72 -28.83 -2.42
C LYS A 220 -6.18 -27.99 -3.57
N THR A 221 -6.95 -27.03 -4.05
CA THR A 221 -6.55 -26.13 -5.14
C THR A 221 -5.98 -24.80 -4.66
N LYS A 222 -5.97 -24.55 -3.34
CA LYS A 222 -5.49 -23.32 -2.73
C LYS A 222 -4.08 -22.93 -3.16
N GLY A 223 -3.19 -23.90 -3.32
CA GLY A 223 -1.78 -23.66 -3.61
C GLY A 223 -1.02 -23.03 -2.44
N LYS A 224 0.23 -22.62 -2.69
CA LYS A 224 1.03 -21.89 -1.72
C LYS A 224 0.57 -20.45 -1.65
N TYR A 225 0.48 -19.90 -0.44
CA TYR A 225 0.17 -18.47 -0.25
C TYR A 225 1.41 -17.58 -0.45
N VAL A 226 2.57 -18.03 0.08
CA VAL A 226 3.86 -17.34 -0.17
C VAL A 226 4.48 -17.89 -1.45
N ARG A 227 4.66 -17.03 -2.44
CA ARG A 227 5.17 -17.37 -3.78
C ARG A 227 6.20 -16.33 -4.19
N LEU A 228 7.26 -16.79 -4.86
CA LEU A 228 8.33 -15.93 -5.38
C LEU A 228 8.35 -15.99 -6.90
N ARG A 229 8.67 -14.87 -7.50
CA ARG A 229 9.13 -14.81 -8.90
C ARG A 229 10.53 -15.40 -8.99
N SER A 230 10.88 -16.02 -10.11
CA SER A 230 12.26 -16.46 -10.32
C SER A 230 13.23 -15.28 -10.34
N VAL A 231 14.47 -15.55 -10.04
CA VAL A 231 15.54 -14.54 -10.12
C VAL A 231 15.64 -14.00 -11.55
N ASP A 232 15.55 -14.85 -12.56
CA ASP A 232 15.62 -14.44 -13.97
C ASP A 232 14.47 -13.49 -14.34
N HIS A 233 13.24 -13.79 -13.92
CA HIS A 233 12.09 -12.93 -14.17
C HIS A 233 12.23 -11.55 -13.50
N MET A 234 12.70 -11.52 -12.24
CA MET A 234 12.98 -10.27 -11.54
C MET A 234 14.10 -9.46 -12.22
N MET A 235 15.19 -10.12 -12.60
CA MET A 235 16.32 -9.45 -13.25
C MET A 235 15.92 -8.89 -14.61
N ALA A 236 15.15 -9.63 -15.41
CA ALA A 236 14.64 -9.14 -16.70
C ALA A 236 13.84 -7.84 -16.56
N GLU A 237 12.89 -7.78 -15.59
CA GLU A 237 12.13 -6.56 -15.31
C GLU A 237 13.04 -5.39 -14.92
N LEU A 238 13.99 -5.62 -14.00
CA LEU A 238 14.86 -4.55 -13.50
C LEU A 238 15.85 -4.04 -14.55
N ILE A 239 16.37 -4.92 -15.41
CA ILE A 239 17.23 -4.55 -16.54
C ILE A 239 16.45 -3.67 -17.54
N ASP A 240 15.21 -4.07 -17.88
CA ASP A 240 14.35 -3.29 -18.76
C ASP A 240 14.00 -1.93 -18.14
N ALA A 241 13.61 -1.92 -16.87
CA ALA A 241 13.34 -0.69 -16.12
C ALA A 241 14.54 0.27 -16.14
N LYS A 242 15.77 -0.22 -15.90
CA LYS A 242 16.99 0.58 -15.93
C LYS A 242 17.30 1.12 -17.34
N LYS A 243 16.97 0.36 -18.38
CA LYS A 243 17.10 0.83 -19.78
C LYS A 243 16.11 1.95 -20.09
N ARG A 244 14.86 1.79 -19.67
CA ARG A 244 13.76 2.71 -19.95
C ARG A 244 13.86 3.99 -19.13
N TYR A 245 14.08 3.88 -17.82
CA TYR A 245 14.07 4.99 -16.87
C TYR A 245 15.49 5.35 -16.42
N LYS A 246 16.15 6.24 -17.16
CA LYS A 246 17.54 6.66 -16.88
C LYS A 246 17.73 7.39 -15.53
N ASN A 247 16.64 7.89 -14.94
CA ASN A 247 16.65 8.69 -13.72
C ASN A 247 16.25 7.90 -12.47
N ILE A 248 16.15 6.57 -12.53
CA ILE A 248 15.85 5.77 -11.34
C ILE A 248 16.93 6.01 -10.30
N LYS A 249 16.53 6.46 -9.12
CA LYS A 249 17.44 6.69 -7.98
C LYS A 249 17.56 5.47 -7.10
N TYR A 250 16.45 4.73 -6.95
CA TYR A 250 16.43 3.51 -6.15
C TYR A 250 15.26 2.61 -6.53
N ILE A 251 15.43 1.32 -6.21
CA ILE A 251 14.39 0.30 -6.35
C ILE A 251 13.69 0.12 -5.01
N ASP A 252 12.38 0.00 -5.03
CA ASP A 252 11.56 -0.19 -3.85
C ASP A 252 10.78 -1.51 -3.95
N PHE A 253 11.25 -2.50 -3.19
CA PHE A 253 10.61 -3.81 -3.12
C PHE A 253 9.45 -3.77 -2.12
N GLN A 254 8.22 -3.89 -2.62
CA GLN A 254 6.96 -3.82 -1.87
C GLN A 254 6.45 -5.18 -1.43
N ASP A 255 7.35 -6.13 -1.23
CA ASP A 255 7.03 -7.45 -0.70
C ASP A 255 6.55 -7.35 0.75
N ASP A 256 5.61 -8.19 1.18
CA ASP A 256 5.24 -8.28 2.60
C ASP A 256 6.45 -8.67 3.47
N VAL A 257 7.31 -9.57 2.97
CA VAL A 257 8.58 -9.96 3.57
C VAL A 257 9.57 -10.35 2.47
N PHE A 258 10.39 -9.42 2.01
CA PHE A 258 11.36 -9.64 0.93
C PHE A 258 12.37 -10.74 1.23
N THR A 259 12.72 -10.94 2.48
CA THR A 259 13.78 -11.84 2.93
C THR A 259 13.30 -13.27 3.25
N THR A 260 12.11 -13.66 2.81
CA THR A 260 11.52 -14.99 3.13
C THR A 260 12.35 -16.17 2.67
N SER A 261 13.10 -16.06 1.57
CA SER A 261 13.91 -17.14 0.99
C SER A 261 15.37 -16.78 0.93
N LYS A 262 16.16 -17.35 1.86
CA LYS A 262 17.61 -17.16 1.90
C LYS A 262 18.30 -17.70 0.63
N ALA A 263 17.78 -18.80 0.06
CA ALA A 263 18.33 -19.38 -1.18
C ALA A 263 18.11 -18.41 -2.37
N TRP A 264 16.92 -17.83 -2.50
CA TRP A 264 16.61 -16.86 -3.53
C TRP A 264 17.48 -15.60 -3.41
N LEU A 265 17.65 -15.08 -2.19
CA LEU A 265 18.51 -13.92 -1.94
C LEU A 265 19.97 -14.17 -2.28
N LYS A 266 20.47 -15.36 -1.97
CA LYS A 266 21.85 -15.76 -2.27
C LYS A 266 22.14 -15.75 -3.78
N GLU A 267 21.16 -16.05 -4.60
CA GLU A 267 21.26 -16.01 -6.05
C GLU A 267 21.01 -14.58 -6.59
N PHE A 268 19.96 -13.91 -6.12
CA PHE A 268 19.51 -12.62 -6.63
C PHE A 268 20.48 -11.48 -6.33
N LEU A 269 20.91 -11.33 -5.06
CA LEU A 269 21.63 -10.14 -4.62
C LEU A 269 22.99 -9.94 -5.31
N PRO A 270 23.82 -10.98 -5.58
CA PRO A 270 25.03 -10.81 -6.36
C PRO A 270 24.76 -10.35 -7.81
N ARG A 271 23.73 -10.92 -8.45
CA ARG A 271 23.33 -10.53 -9.82
C ARG A 271 22.79 -9.10 -9.83
N TYR A 272 21.94 -8.75 -8.87
CA TYR A 272 21.44 -7.40 -8.71
C TYR A 272 22.57 -6.38 -8.59
N LYS A 273 23.58 -6.66 -7.74
CA LYS A 273 24.75 -5.79 -7.59
C LYS A 273 25.50 -5.60 -8.91
N ALA A 274 25.72 -6.67 -9.64
CA ALA A 274 26.51 -6.65 -10.87
C ALA A 274 25.78 -5.97 -12.05
N GLU A 275 24.50 -6.27 -12.25
CA GLU A 275 23.74 -5.89 -13.43
C GLU A 275 22.91 -4.62 -13.23
N ILE A 276 22.34 -4.43 -12.03
CA ILE A 276 21.51 -3.27 -11.69
C ILE A 276 22.31 -2.21 -10.95
N GLY A 277 22.87 -2.54 -9.79
CA GLY A 277 23.76 -1.68 -9.01
C GLY A 277 23.13 -0.41 -8.47
N LEU A 278 21.79 -0.27 -8.51
CA LEU A 278 21.06 0.85 -7.93
C LEU A 278 20.85 0.59 -6.43
N PRO A 279 20.81 1.65 -5.61
CA PRO A 279 20.35 1.52 -4.23
C PRO A 279 18.94 0.92 -4.17
N PHE A 280 18.62 0.19 -3.09
CA PHE A 280 17.27 -0.31 -2.90
C PHE A 280 16.82 -0.25 -1.44
N GLN A 281 15.50 -0.34 -1.25
CA GLN A 281 14.87 -0.58 0.04
C GLN A 281 13.90 -1.76 -0.05
N CYS A 282 13.62 -2.38 1.09
CA CYS A 282 12.68 -3.49 1.18
C CYS A 282 12.05 -3.60 2.57
N LEU A 283 11.00 -4.41 2.67
CA LEU A 283 10.35 -4.78 3.92
C LEU A 283 10.83 -6.16 4.37
N THR A 284 10.98 -6.34 5.67
CA THR A 284 11.35 -7.62 6.27
C THR A 284 10.61 -7.89 7.58
N HIS A 285 10.78 -9.09 8.07
CA HIS A 285 10.33 -9.51 9.39
C HIS A 285 11.52 -9.94 10.25
N PRO A 286 11.56 -9.69 11.56
CA PRO A 286 12.73 -9.97 12.41
C PRO A 286 13.29 -11.39 12.28
N LYS A 287 12.44 -12.40 12.14
CA LYS A 287 12.85 -13.80 11.95
C LYS A 287 13.59 -14.10 10.64
N TYR A 288 13.49 -13.20 9.67
CA TYR A 288 14.10 -13.36 8.34
C TYR A 288 15.26 -12.39 8.12
N MET A 289 15.88 -11.91 9.21
CA MET A 289 17.08 -11.07 9.18
C MET A 289 18.17 -11.72 10.03
N ASP A 290 19.07 -12.45 9.40
CA ASP A 290 20.27 -13.00 10.02
C ASP A 290 21.55 -12.27 9.57
N ASP A 291 22.70 -12.64 10.13
CA ASP A 291 24.00 -12.01 9.84
C ASP A 291 24.36 -12.07 8.35
N ASP A 292 24.13 -13.21 7.69
CA ASP A 292 24.42 -13.38 6.27
C ASP A 292 23.51 -12.49 5.41
N ILE A 293 22.20 -12.51 5.68
CA ILE A 293 21.21 -11.71 4.94
C ILE A 293 21.55 -10.23 5.06
N ALA A 294 21.82 -9.74 6.29
CA ALA A 294 22.18 -8.34 6.51
C ALA A 294 23.44 -7.94 5.75
N ARG A 295 24.47 -8.82 5.75
CA ARG A 295 25.70 -8.62 5.01
C ARG A 295 25.47 -8.57 3.50
N TRP A 296 24.77 -9.57 2.93
CA TRP A 296 24.50 -9.65 1.48
C TRP A 296 23.65 -8.47 1.00
N MET A 297 22.64 -8.07 1.76
CA MET A 297 21.82 -6.91 1.43
C MET A 297 22.66 -5.64 1.38
N LYS A 298 23.53 -5.42 2.38
CA LYS A 298 24.45 -4.27 2.38
C LYS A 298 25.39 -4.28 1.19
N GLU A 299 26.01 -5.42 0.90
CA GLU A 299 26.93 -5.60 -0.23
C GLU A 299 26.23 -5.34 -1.57
N ALA A 300 24.95 -5.67 -1.68
CA ALA A 300 24.14 -5.45 -2.87
C ALA A 300 23.61 -4.01 -3.02
N GLY A 301 23.81 -3.14 -2.02
CA GLY A 301 23.40 -1.74 -2.08
C GLY A 301 22.08 -1.43 -1.37
N CYS A 302 21.60 -2.31 -0.48
CA CYS A 302 20.46 -2.01 0.37
C CYS A 302 20.74 -0.77 1.24
N MET A 303 19.86 0.23 1.16
CA MET A 303 19.97 1.46 1.94
C MET A 303 19.12 1.43 3.20
N TRP A 304 17.86 0.98 3.04
CA TRP A 304 16.85 1.01 4.06
C TRP A 304 16.15 -0.34 4.16
N VAL A 305 15.94 -0.76 5.38
CA VAL A 305 15.16 -1.97 5.71
C VAL A 305 14.02 -1.56 6.62
N GLN A 306 12.80 -1.68 6.13
CA GLN A 306 11.61 -1.54 6.95
C GLN A 306 11.32 -2.85 7.66
N MET A 307 11.09 -2.79 8.95
CA MET A 307 10.85 -3.97 9.77
C MET A 307 9.73 -3.71 10.77
N GLY A 308 8.67 -4.52 10.70
CA GLY A 308 7.60 -4.47 11.69
C GLY A 308 8.06 -5.05 13.02
N VAL A 309 7.96 -4.27 14.10
CA VAL A 309 8.13 -4.72 15.49
C VAL A 309 6.77 -4.92 16.14
N GLN A 310 5.88 -3.96 15.93
CA GLN A 310 4.49 -3.88 16.39
C GLN A 310 4.36 -3.85 17.92
N SER A 311 4.80 -4.88 18.64
CA SER A 311 4.78 -5.02 20.10
C SER A 311 6.08 -5.65 20.62
N MET A 312 6.45 -5.37 21.87
CA MET A 312 7.58 -6.00 22.59
C MET A 312 7.13 -6.92 23.71
N ASP A 313 5.85 -7.22 23.81
CA ASP A 313 5.33 -8.22 24.74
C ASP A 313 5.15 -9.56 24.03
N GLU A 314 5.79 -10.62 24.55
CA GLU A 314 5.81 -11.93 23.89
C GLU A 314 4.47 -12.66 23.96
N ASP A 315 3.80 -12.60 25.11
CA ASP A 315 2.49 -13.23 25.29
C ASP A 315 1.47 -12.55 24.40
N TYR A 316 1.54 -11.22 24.33
CA TYR A 316 0.68 -10.45 23.44
C TYR A 316 0.97 -10.72 21.97
N LYS A 317 2.23 -10.83 21.55
CA LYS A 317 2.60 -11.22 20.18
C LYS A 317 2.04 -12.58 19.79
N ASN A 318 2.04 -13.55 20.70
CA ASN A 318 1.40 -14.85 20.49
C ASN A 318 -0.12 -14.72 20.32
N LYS A 319 -0.80 -13.89 21.14
CA LYS A 319 -2.22 -13.59 21.02
C LYS A 319 -2.57 -13.05 19.63
N ILE A 320 -1.79 -12.12 19.11
CA ILE A 320 -2.01 -11.53 17.77
C ILE A 320 -1.41 -12.36 16.63
N LYS A 321 -1.04 -13.62 16.87
CA LYS A 321 -0.47 -14.57 15.89
C LYS A 321 0.79 -14.07 15.18
N ARG A 322 1.60 -13.33 15.92
CA ARG A 322 2.88 -12.80 15.46
C ARG A 322 4.02 -13.47 16.25
N TYR A 323 4.39 -14.66 15.84
CA TYR A 323 5.22 -15.60 16.60
C TYR A 323 6.73 -15.32 16.57
N GLU A 324 7.19 -14.08 16.59
CA GLU A 324 8.61 -13.78 16.84
C GLU A 324 8.84 -13.44 18.31
N ARG A 325 10.04 -13.79 18.79
CA ARG A 325 10.50 -13.42 20.14
C ARG A 325 11.22 -12.08 20.11
N SER A 326 11.33 -11.43 21.26
CA SER A 326 12.07 -10.17 21.42
C SER A 326 13.55 -10.31 21.04
N ASP A 327 14.14 -11.51 21.26
CA ASP A 327 15.50 -11.83 20.85
C ASP A 327 15.68 -11.74 19.32
N HIS A 328 14.71 -12.18 18.52
CA HIS A 328 14.79 -12.04 17.05
C HIS A 328 14.82 -10.57 16.62
N ILE A 329 14.04 -9.71 17.32
CA ILE A 329 14.02 -8.27 17.02
C ILE A 329 15.37 -7.65 17.40
N ARG A 330 15.91 -7.98 18.57
CA ARG A 330 17.22 -7.53 19.01
C ARG A 330 18.32 -7.94 18.02
N SER A 331 18.41 -9.23 17.71
CA SER A 331 19.45 -9.75 16.80
C SER A 331 19.34 -9.14 15.40
N ALA A 332 18.12 -8.95 14.88
CA ALA A 332 17.94 -8.28 13.60
C ALA A 332 18.49 -6.84 13.61
N LEU A 333 18.22 -6.08 14.68
CA LEU A 333 18.77 -4.73 14.85
C LEU A 333 20.29 -4.72 15.01
N GLU A 334 20.86 -5.69 15.74
CA GLU A 334 22.30 -5.87 15.88
C GLU A 334 22.97 -6.11 14.53
N TYR A 335 22.43 -7.02 13.71
CA TYR A 335 22.96 -7.29 12.38
C TYR A 335 22.83 -6.08 11.45
N MET A 336 21.68 -5.41 11.46
CA MET A 336 21.49 -4.21 10.65
C MET A 336 22.46 -3.10 11.08
N HIS A 337 22.67 -2.91 12.37
CA HIS A 337 23.64 -1.94 12.90
C HIS A 337 25.07 -2.31 12.54
N LYS A 338 25.45 -3.59 12.70
CA LYS A 338 26.79 -4.13 12.37
C LYS A 338 27.20 -3.80 10.93
N TYR A 339 26.27 -3.93 9.98
CA TYR A 339 26.54 -3.69 8.56
C TYR A 339 26.13 -2.28 8.08
N GLY A 340 25.67 -1.41 8.96
CA GLY A 340 25.27 -0.04 8.61
C GLY A 340 24.08 0.02 7.65
N LEU A 341 23.12 -0.90 7.81
CA LEU A 341 21.79 -0.82 7.20
C LEU A 341 20.93 0.14 8.01
N LYS A 342 20.22 1.04 7.33
CA LYS A 342 19.29 1.95 8.00
C LYS A 342 17.98 1.26 8.33
N ALA A 343 17.70 1.09 9.63
CA ALA A 343 16.44 0.52 10.09
C ALA A 343 15.32 1.56 10.09
N LYS A 344 14.18 1.22 9.48
CA LYS A 344 12.89 1.89 9.60
C LYS A 344 11.96 0.92 10.33
N LEU A 345 11.57 1.25 11.55
CA LEU A 345 10.77 0.35 12.38
C LEU A 345 9.30 0.77 12.37
N ASP A 346 8.42 -0.23 12.22
CA ASP A 346 6.98 -0.03 12.38
C ASP A 346 6.57 -0.48 13.77
N HIS A 347 5.97 0.43 14.53
CA HIS A 347 5.50 0.22 15.89
C HIS A 347 4.03 0.59 16.03
N MET A 348 3.24 -0.29 16.64
CA MET A 348 1.81 -0.08 16.83
C MET A 348 1.50 0.38 18.26
N PHE A 349 0.53 1.29 18.36
CA PHE A 349 -0.05 1.73 19.63
C PHE A 349 -1.53 1.37 19.68
N GLY A 350 -2.01 1.09 20.89
CA GLY A 350 -3.42 0.81 21.11
C GLY A 350 -3.87 -0.56 20.61
N LEU A 351 -2.98 -1.53 20.60
CA LEU A 351 -3.36 -2.93 20.46
C LEU A 351 -4.21 -3.35 21.67
N PRO A 352 -5.43 -3.85 21.48
CA PRO A 352 -6.37 -4.12 22.57
C PRO A 352 -5.82 -5.12 23.59
N GLY A 353 -5.71 -4.69 24.87
CA GLY A 353 -5.19 -5.52 25.94
C GLY A 353 -3.67 -5.66 26.01
N GLU A 354 -2.92 -4.92 25.18
CA GLU A 354 -1.46 -4.88 25.29
C GLU A 354 -1.05 -4.17 26.59
N PRO A 355 -0.14 -4.76 27.38
CA PRO A 355 0.36 -4.11 28.59
C PRO A 355 1.28 -2.93 28.24
N ILE A 356 1.21 -1.85 29.05
CA ILE A 356 2.01 -0.63 28.81
C ILE A 356 3.53 -0.90 28.92
N GLU A 357 3.92 -1.93 29.64
CA GLU A 357 5.29 -2.39 29.80
C GLU A 357 5.92 -2.82 28.46
N ALA A 358 5.11 -3.21 27.48
CA ALA A 358 5.57 -3.47 26.12
C ALA A 358 6.22 -2.24 25.49
N GLN A 359 5.66 -1.05 25.78
CA GLN A 359 6.19 0.22 25.30
C GLN A 359 7.51 0.60 26.00
N GLU A 360 7.65 0.27 27.29
CA GLU A 360 8.91 0.48 28.01
C GLU A 360 10.03 -0.42 27.50
N LYS A 361 9.71 -1.68 27.19
CA LYS A 361 10.65 -2.62 26.56
C LYS A 361 11.08 -2.10 25.18
N ALA A 362 10.13 -1.63 24.37
CA ALA A 362 10.41 -1.04 23.06
C ALA A 362 11.30 0.20 23.19
N LEU A 363 10.98 1.12 24.10
CA LEU A 363 11.77 2.32 24.37
C LEU A 363 13.21 1.97 24.70
N SER A 364 13.44 0.99 25.58
CA SER A 364 14.77 0.55 25.99
C SER A 364 15.57 0.00 24.82
N LEU A 365 14.96 -0.87 23.99
CA LEU A 365 15.59 -1.44 22.81
C LEU A 365 15.94 -0.37 21.76
N TYR A 366 15.01 0.54 21.48
CA TYR A 366 15.22 1.61 20.49
C TYR A 366 16.24 2.65 20.97
N ALA A 367 16.36 2.87 22.26
CA ALA A 367 17.41 3.74 22.82
C ALA A 367 18.80 3.14 22.68
N GLU A 368 18.93 1.83 22.69
CA GLU A 368 20.19 1.08 22.52
C GLU A 368 20.57 1.02 21.03
N PHE A 369 19.66 0.55 20.16
CA PHE A 369 19.86 0.40 18.71
C PHE A 369 19.03 1.45 17.96
N VAL A 370 19.51 2.69 17.93
CA VAL A 370 18.73 3.79 17.37
C VAL A 370 18.36 3.55 15.92
N PRO A 371 17.07 3.33 15.62
CA PRO A 371 16.62 3.24 14.23
C PRO A 371 16.82 4.58 13.53
N ALA A 372 17.03 4.55 12.23
CA ALA A 372 17.08 5.76 11.43
C ALA A 372 15.69 6.44 11.35
N ARG A 373 14.61 5.67 11.50
CA ARG A 373 13.23 6.16 11.64
C ARG A 373 12.37 5.18 12.41
N ILE A 374 11.46 5.68 13.23
CA ILE A 374 10.39 4.90 13.86
C ILE A 374 9.06 5.42 13.31
N GLN A 375 8.37 4.58 12.54
CA GLN A 375 7.01 4.84 12.12
C GLN A 375 6.05 4.33 13.19
N THR A 376 5.13 5.18 13.58
CA THR A 376 4.16 4.88 14.62
C THR A 376 2.77 4.79 14.01
N PHE A 377 2.06 3.72 14.32
CA PHE A 377 0.70 3.48 13.86
C PHE A 377 -0.21 3.25 15.05
N TRP A 378 -1.37 3.89 15.04
CA TRP A 378 -2.42 3.53 15.96
C TRP A 378 -3.25 2.40 15.36
N THR A 379 -3.55 1.41 16.20
CA THR A 379 -4.37 0.26 15.79
C THR A 379 -5.67 0.74 15.16
N CYS A 380 -6.00 0.15 14.03
CA CYS A 380 -7.25 0.34 13.33
C CYS A 380 -7.92 -1.01 13.13
N PHE A 381 -9.21 -1.06 13.44
CA PHE A 381 -10.01 -2.24 13.15
C PHE A 381 -10.41 -2.21 11.67
N LEU A 382 -10.04 -3.26 10.94
CA LEU A 382 -10.30 -3.35 9.51
C LEU A 382 -11.27 -4.48 9.19
N PRO A 383 -12.16 -4.29 8.20
CA PRO A 383 -13.09 -5.34 7.76
C PRO A 383 -12.37 -6.66 7.45
N GLY A 384 -13.02 -7.77 7.78
CA GLY A 384 -12.51 -9.12 7.52
C GLY A 384 -11.43 -9.61 8.49
N THR A 385 -10.77 -8.73 9.25
CA THR A 385 -9.69 -9.11 10.17
C THR A 385 -10.22 -9.79 11.44
N GLU A 386 -9.42 -10.68 12.00
CA GLU A 386 -9.73 -11.34 13.28
C GLU A 386 -9.76 -10.31 14.42
N LEU A 387 -8.89 -9.30 14.38
CA LEU A 387 -8.87 -8.23 15.36
C LEU A 387 -10.19 -7.46 15.45
N LEU A 388 -10.88 -7.24 14.32
CA LEU A 388 -12.22 -6.63 14.34
C LEU A 388 -13.22 -7.52 15.08
N LYS A 389 -13.19 -8.83 14.81
CA LYS A 389 -14.07 -9.80 15.50
C LYS A 389 -13.80 -9.85 17.00
N GLU A 390 -12.53 -9.88 17.39
CA GLU A 390 -12.10 -9.81 18.79
C GLU A 390 -12.55 -8.49 19.44
N GLY A 391 -12.34 -7.35 18.77
CA GLY A 391 -12.77 -6.06 19.27
C GLY A 391 -14.27 -5.93 19.48
N MET A 392 -15.08 -6.56 18.62
CA MET A 392 -16.54 -6.67 18.81
C MET A 392 -16.90 -7.55 20.01
N ALA A 393 -16.27 -8.72 20.13
CA ALA A 393 -16.50 -9.65 21.24
C ALA A 393 -16.10 -9.04 22.60
N GLU A 394 -15.05 -8.22 22.64
CA GLU A 394 -14.60 -7.52 23.84
C GLU A 394 -15.40 -6.20 24.09
N GLY A 395 -16.34 -5.83 23.21
CA GLY A 395 -17.15 -4.61 23.31
C GLY A 395 -16.35 -3.32 23.06
N LEU A 396 -15.19 -3.41 22.40
CA LEU A 396 -14.40 -2.26 21.97
C LEU A 396 -14.96 -1.62 20.71
N VAL A 397 -15.57 -2.43 19.84
CA VAL A 397 -16.24 -2.01 18.61
C VAL A 397 -17.70 -2.42 18.72
N SER A 398 -18.62 -1.45 18.58
CA SER A 398 -20.06 -1.75 18.52
C SER A 398 -20.43 -2.38 17.17
N GLU A 399 -21.59 -3.04 17.11
CA GLU A 399 -22.11 -3.54 15.83
C GLU A 399 -22.32 -2.39 14.83
N ALA A 400 -22.82 -1.25 15.29
CA ALA A 400 -22.98 -0.07 14.45
C ALA A 400 -21.66 0.46 13.90
N ASP A 401 -20.59 0.48 14.70
CA ASP A 401 -19.26 0.87 14.24
C ASP A 401 -18.70 -0.13 13.23
N ALA A 402 -18.88 -1.44 13.47
CA ALA A 402 -18.48 -2.49 12.54
C ALA A 402 -19.21 -2.39 11.19
N GLU A 403 -20.52 -2.11 11.22
CA GLU A 403 -21.28 -1.84 9.99
C GLU A 403 -20.74 -0.64 9.22
N ARG A 404 -20.45 0.47 9.89
CA ARG A 404 -19.88 1.67 9.26
C ARG A 404 -18.48 1.40 8.66
N LEU A 405 -17.65 0.60 9.35
CA LEU A 405 -16.36 0.15 8.83
C LEU A 405 -16.54 -0.73 7.58
N ASN A 406 -17.48 -1.68 7.60
CA ASN A 406 -17.78 -2.56 6.48
C ASN A 406 -18.30 -1.80 5.26
N GLU A 407 -18.99 -0.67 5.47
CA GLU A 407 -19.43 0.25 4.41
C GLU A 407 -18.32 1.25 4.00
N GLY A 408 -17.14 1.23 4.64
CA GLY A 408 -16.06 2.18 4.36
C GLY A 408 -16.41 3.64 4.69
N LEU A 409 -17.42 3.88 5.56
CA LEU A 409 -17.88 5.22 5.94
C LEU A 409 -16.97 5.88 6.96
N ASP A 410 -16.42 5.09 7.85
CA ASP A 410 -15.55 5.58 8.92
C ASP A 410 -14.26 4.79 9.01
N PHE A 411 -13.26 5.44 9.60
CA PHE A 411 -11.96 4.88 9.88
C PHE A 411 -11.62 5.19 11.34
N TYR A 412 -11.89 4.22 12.22
CA TYR A 412 -11.66 4.42 13.64
C TYR A 412 -10.26 3.95 14.03
N PHE A 413 -9.41 4.89 14.43
CA PHE A 413 -8.23 4.56 15.20
C PHE A 413 -8.64 4.28 16.64
N TYR A 414 -8.00 3.30 17.27
CA TYR A 414 -8.27 2.92 18.66
C TYR A 414 -8.34 4.12 19.61
N ARG A 415 -7.47 5.11 19.45
CA ARG A 415 -7.43 6.33 20.30
C ARG A 415 -8.67 7.23 20.19
N ASN A 416 -9.41 7.11 19.08
CA ASN A 416 -10.56 7.97 18.78
C ASN A 416 -11.89 7.23 18.99
N MET A 417 -11.85 5.98 19.45
CA MET A 417 -13.06 5.20 19.68
C MET A 417 -13.79 5.67 20.94
N SER A 418 -15.10 5.83 20.84
CA SER A 418 -15.96 6.22 21.97
C SER A 418 -15.95 5.24 23.14
N ASN A 419 -15.54 3.99 22.86
CA ASN A 419 -15.52 2.89 23.84
C ASN A 419 -14.16 2.68 24.51
N ILE A 420 -13.21 3.61 24.39
CA ILE A 420 -11.92 3.53 25.10
C ILE A 420 -12.17 3.62 26.61
N LYS A 421 -11.98 2.49 27.29
CA LYS A 421 -12.22 2.37 28.73
C LYS A 421 -11.11 2.98 29.61
N ASN A 422 -9.95 3.35 29.00
CA ASN A 422 -8.81 3.86 29.77
C ASN A 422 -8.11 5.04 29.07
N PRO A 423 -8.59 6.29 29.28
CA PRO A 423 -7.97 7.50 28.73
C PRO A 423 -6.52 7.73 29.18
N GLU A 424 -6.15 7.25 30.38
CA GLU A 424 -4.79 7.39 30.90
C GLU A 424 -3.79 6.57 30.08
N MET A 425 -4.21 5.37 29.63
CA MET A 425 -3.41 4.53 28.75
C MET A 425 -3.19 5.19 27.39
N VAL A 426 -4.22 5.78 26.82
CA VAL A 426 -4.11 6.55 25.55
C VAL A 426 -3.13 7.70 25.70
N SER A 427 -3.20 8.43 26.83
CA SER A 427 -2.26 9.51 27.12
C SER A 427 -0.82 9.01 27.28
N ALA A 428 -0.63 7.83 27.90
CA ALA A 428 0.67 7.20 28.02
C ALA A 428 1.23 6.78 26.66
N TYR A 429 0.43 6.12 25.83
CA TYR A 429 0.82 5.78 24.44
C TYR A 429 1.22 7.01 23.63
N ALA A 430 0.46 8.11 23.72
CA ALA A 430 0.80 9.35 23.05
C ALA A 430 2.12 9.96 23.55
N ALA A 431 2.52 9.72 24.80
CA ALA A 431 3.83 10.11 25.32
C ALA A 431 4.96 9.25 24.71
N TYR A 432 4.76 7.92 24.59
CA TYR A 432 5.71 7.04 23.91
C TYR A 432 5.83 7.36 22.43
N GLU A 433 4.70 7.59 21.74
CA GLU A 433 4.69 8.03 20.34
C GLU A 433 5.57 9.26 20.13
N PHE A 434 5.41 10.27 20.98
CA PHE A 434 6.23 11.48 20.94
C PHE A 434 7.72 11.17 21.13
N ILE A 435 8.08 10.34 22.14
CA ILE A 435 9.47 9.97 22.37
C ILE A 435 10.06 9.21 21.17
N PHE A 436 9.32 8.28 20.59
CA PHE A 436 9.78 7.49 19.45
C PHE A 436 10.06 8.38 18.24
N LYS A 437 9.22 9.38 17.99
CA LYS A 437 9.42 10.34 16.89
C LYS A 437 10.66 11.22 17.06
N ILE A 438 10.94 11.68 18.30
CA ILE A 438 12.10 12.54 18.57
C ILE A 438 13.40 11.76 18.82
N MET A 439 13.31 10.47 19.14
CA MET A 439 14.44 9.65 19.59
C MET A 439 15.65 9.67 18.64
N PRO A 440 15.48 9.57 17.30
CA PRO A 440 16.63 9.61 16.38
C PRO A 440 17.46 10.89 16.47
N LEU A 441 16.86 11.99 16.97
CA LEU A 441 17.51 13.29 17.13
C LEU A 441 18.15 13.49 18.51
N LEU A 442 17.85 12.61 19.49
CA LEU A 442 18.32 12.79 20.86
C LEU A 442 19.77 12.28 21.04
N PRO A 443 20.61 13.02 21.79
CA PRO A 443 21.91 12.53 22.20
C PRO A 443 21.81 11.23 23.03
N LYS A 444 22.80 10.35 22.93
CA LYS A 444 22.81 9.02 23.57
C LYS A 444 22.49 9.08 25.08
N PHE A 445 23.06 10.05 25.81
CA PHE A 445 22.84 10.15 27.25
C PHE A 445 21.41 10.53 27.64
N ILE A 446 20.68 11.26 26.77
CA ILE A 446 19.26 11.61 26.97
C ILE A 446 18.39 10.41 26.65
N ARG A 447 18.56 9.79 25.46
CA ARG A 447 17.70 8.70 25.01
C ARG A 447 17.76 7.45 25.90
N LEU A 448 18.91 7.17 26.54
CA LEU A 448 19.04 6.08 27.51
C LEU A 448 18.36 6.36 28.88
N ARG A 449 17.96 7.60 29.15
CA ARG A 449 17.34 8.01 30.43
C ARG A 449 15.92 8.53 30.28
N ILE A 450 15.49 8.83 29.06
CA ILE A 450 14.14 9.36 28.83
C ILE A 450 13.08 8.29 29.12
N LYS A 451 11.99 8.71 29.80
CA LYS A 451 10.83 7.87 30.11
C LYS A 451 9.55 8.65 29.79
N ALA A 452 8.44 7.96 29.61
CA ALA A 452 7.14 8.58 29.32
C ALA A 452 6.77 9.65 30.36
N LYS A 453 7.06 9.44 31.66
CA LYS A 453 6.81 10.41 32.73
C LYS A 453 7.48 11.77 32.51
N HIS A 454 8.60 11.82 31.77
CA HIS A 454 9.33 13.08 31.52
C HIS A 454 8.66 13.97 30.49
N VAL A 455 7.76 13.42 29.65
CA VAL A 455 7.09 14.13 28.56
C VAL A 455 5.57 14.13 28.70
N LYS A 456 5.00 13.33 29.61
CA LYS A 456 3.55 13.20 29.79
C LYS A 456 2.86 14.53 30.12
N TRP A 457 3.58 15.44 30.80
CA TRP A 457 3.08 16.77 31.17
C TRP A 457 3.06 17.78 30.02
N ILE A 458 3.77 17.50 28.90
CA ILE A 458 3.78 18.38 27.74
C ILE A 458 2.40 18.28 27.05
N PRO A 459 1.68 19.41 26.85
CA PRO A 459 0.39 19.38 26.17
C PRO A 459 0.46 18.76 24.76
N GLU A 460 -0.58 18.05 24.36
CA GLU A 460 -0.64 17.41 23.03
C GLU A 460 -0.53 18.42 21.88
N LEU A 461 -1.04 19.64 22.10
CA LEU A 461 -0.91 20.77 21.18
C LEU A 461 0.56 21.11 20.85
N ILE A 462 1.47 20.88 21.78
CA ILE A 462 2.92 21.08 21.59
C ILE A 462 3.58 19.80 21.06
N ARG A 463 3.21 18.63 21.59
CA ARG A 463 3.81 17.35 21.21
C ARG A 463 3.63 17.05 19.73
N LYS A 464 2.43 17.25 19.17
CA LYS A 464 2.14 16.95 17.76
C LYS A 464 3.01 17.74 16.77
N PRO A 465 3.09 19.08 16.81
CA PRO A 465 3.95 19.82 15.90
C PRO A 465 5.43 19.50 16.08
N VAL A 466 5.90 19.31 17.32
CA VAL A 466 7.30 18.94 17.59
C VAL A 466 7.61 17.55 17.02
N ALA A 467 6.74 16.56 17.22
CA ALA A 467 6.91 15.22 16.66
C ALA A 467 6.92 15.24 15.12
N PHE A 468 6.02 16.01 14.51
CA PHE A 468 5.98 16.20 13.06
C PHE A 468 7.29 16.84 12.54
N THR A 469 7.74 17.92 13.18
CA THR A 469 9.00 18.59 12.83
C THR A 469 10.19 17.65 12.99
N ALA A 470 10.23 16.85 14.06
CA ALA A 470 11.27 15.86 14.29
C ALA A 470 11.28 14.78 13.19
N ASP A 471 10.11 14.29 12.76
CA ASP A 471 9.99 13.31 11.69
C ASP A 471 10.48 13.89 10.34
N VAL A 472 10.16 15.16 10.05
CA VAL A 472 10.66 15.89 8.88
C VAL A 472 12.18 16.02 8.92
N ILE A 473 12.74 16.50 10.03
CA ILE A 473 14.20 16.67 10.20
C ILE A 473 14.90 15.31 10.06
N THR A 474 14.37 14.27 10.69
CA THR A 474 14.91 12.90 10.62
C THR A 474 14.87 12.37 9.18
N GLY A 475 13.77 12.61 8.48
CA GLY A 475 13.61 12.23 7.07
C GLY A 475 14.70 12.83 6.18
N PHE A 476 14.98 14.10 6.32
CA PHE A 476 16.05 14.78 5.58
C PHE A 476 17.46 14.37 6.04
N ALA A 477 17.71 14.35 7.35
CA ALA A 477 19.03 14.02 7.91
C ALA A 477 19.50 12.62 7.50
N HIS A 478 18.60 11.66 7.45
CA HIS A 478 18.90 10.30 7.03
C HIS A 478 18.70 10.04 5.54
N ARG A 479 18.31 11.05 4.75
CA ARG A 479 17.98 10.92 3.32
C ARG A 479 16.97 9.79 3.12
N ASN A 480 15.83 9.89 3.80
CA ASN A 480 14.78 8.87 3.70
C ASN A 480 14.14 8.94 2.32
N PRO A 481 14.22 7.87 1.51
CA PRO A 481 13.75 7.92 0.13
C PRO A 481 12.22 8.09 0.04
N ASP A 482 11.46 7.52 0.98
CA ASP A 482 10.00 7.67 1.02
C ASP A 482 9.61 9.12 1.28
N PHE A 483 10.33 9.79 2.20
CA PHE A 483 10.05 11.18 2.54
C PHE A 483 10.36 12.12 1.35
N GLU A 484 11.49 11.92 0.69
CA GLU A 484 11.84 12.70 -0.49
C GLU A 484 10.84 12.49 -1.64
N ALA A 485 10.46 11.24 -1.90
CA ALA A 485 9.49 10.91 -2.95
C ALA A 485 8.11 11.49 -2.64
N TYR A 486 7.67 11.40 -1.38
CA TYR A 486 6.39 11.95 -0.91
C TYR A 486 6.35 13.48 -1.04
N ALA A 487 7.40 14.18 -0.56
CA ALA A 487 7.50 15.62 -0.68
C ALA A 487 7.48 16.09 -2.15
N LYS A 488 8.24 15.42 -3.02
CA LYS A 488 8.25 15.73 -4.47
C LYS A 488 6.89 15.48 -5.11
N HIS A 489 6.25 14.35 -4.77
CA HIS A 489 4.91 14.04 -5.27
C HIS A 489 3.92 15.13 -4.89
N TYR A 490 3.90 15.56 -3.61
CA TYR A 490 3.02 16.65 -3.16
C TYR A 490 3.28 17.96 -3.93
N LEU A 491 4.54 18.39 -4.03
CA LEU A 491 4.91 19.61 -4.75
C LEU A 491 4.52 19.54 -6.24
N TYR A 492 4.76 18.40 -6.87
CA TYR A 492 4.40 18.16 -8.28
C TYR A 492 2.88 18.25 -8.47
N GLN A 493 2.09 17.55 -7.66
CA GLN A 493 0.64 17.54 -7.77
C GLN A 493 0.03 18.90 -7.42
N MET A 494 0.50 19.56 -6.36
CA MET A 494 0.07 20.93 -6.01
C MET A 494 0.29 21.90 -7.17
N TYR A 495 1.48 21.86 -7.79
CA TYR A 495 1.78 22.69 -8.96
C TYR A 495 0.76 22.45 -10.09
N TRP A 496 0.48 21.20 -10.44
CA TRP A 496 -0.45 20.86 -11.52
C TRP A 496 -1.90 21.23 -11.21
N ILE A 497 -2.35 21.00 -9.98
CA ILE A 497 -3.71 21.38 -9.56
C ILE A 497 -3.86 22.92 -9.60
N LEU A 498 -2.88 23.66 -9.10
CA LEU A 498 -2.89 25.12 -9.13
C LEU A 498 -2.88 25.68 -10.57
N GLN A 499 -2.04 25.12 -11.43
CA GLN A 499 -2.01 25.51 -12.85
C GLN A 499 -3.35 25.29 -13.56
N ARG A 500 -4.02 24.16 -13.29
CA ARG A 500 -5.36 23.90 -13.82
C ARG A 500 -6.40 24.91 -13.32
N LYS A 501 -6.40 25.19 -12.02
CA LYS A 501 -7.32 26.18 -11.43
C LYS A 501 -7.10 27.59 -11.95
N LEU A 502 -5.87 27.98 -12.23
CA LEU A 502 -5.55 29.28 -12.83
C LEU A 502 -6.03 29.35 -14.28
N ARG A 503 -5.83 28.28 -15.07
CA ARG A 503 -6.28 28.21 -16.46
C ARG A 503 -7.81 28.16 -16.61
N SER A 504 -8.52 27.51 -15.70
CA SER A 504 -9.99 27.49 -15.70
C SER A 504 -10.61 28.85 -15.43
N LYS A 505 -9.88 29.78 -14.83
CA LYS A 505 -10.29 31.18 -14.56
C LYS A 505 -9.85 32.16 -15.66
N ALA A 506 -8.99 31.74 -16.59
CA ALA A 506 -8.55 32.58 -17.71
C ALA A 506 -9.49 32.39 -18.93
N PRO A 507 -9.83 33.44 -19.68
CA PRO A 507 -10.54 33.29 -20.94
C PRO A 507 -9.71 32.37 -21.86
N GLN A 508 -10.40 31.49 -22.60
CA GLN A 508 -9.77 30.49 -23.48
C GLN A 508 -8.89 31.18 -24.54
N ILE A 509 -7.60 31.24 -24.31
CA ILE A 509 -6.58 31.54 -25.32
C ILE A 509 -5.93 30.20 -25.66
N SER A 510 -5.88 29.88 -26.96
CA SER A 510 -5.44 28.61 -27.52
C SER A 510 -4.14 28.06 -26.89
N THR A 511 -4.22 26.84 -26.42
CA THR A 511 -3.15 26.14 -25.69
C THR A 511 -2.14 25.53 -26.66
N VAL A 512 -0.95 26.07 -26.71
CA VAL A 512 0.24 25.34 -27.16
C VAL A 512 0.62 24.35 -26.05
N ASN A 513 0.78 23.10 -26.44
CA ASN A 513 1.01 21.95 -25.55
C ASN A 513 2.31 22.11 -24.74
N LEU A 514 2.23 22.53 -23.48
CA LEU A 514 3.35 22.57 -22.54
C LEU A 514 3.84 21.18 -22.09
N ARG A 515 3.07 20.12 -22.38
CA ARG A 515 3.46 18.73 -22.14
C ARG A 515 4.67 18.28 -22.98
N GLU A 516 4.87 18.86 -24.17
CA GLU A 516 6.00 18.51 -25.05
C GLU A 516 7.35 19.07 -24.62
N ARG A 517 7.40 20.05 -23.72
CA ARG A 517 8.65 20.69 -23.28
C ARG A 517 9.35 20.03 -22.09
N ILE A 518 8.74 19.06 -21.44
CA ILE A 518 9.28 18.39 -20.23
C ILE A 518 9.46 16.88 -20.44
N GLN A 519 9.11 16.34 -21.60
CA GLN A 519 9.39 14.94 -21.92
C GLN A 519 10.80 14.79 -22.52
N PRO A 520 11.61 13.83 -22.08
CA PRO A 520 12.74 13.36 -22.89
C PRO A 520 12.19 12.71 -24.15
N ASN A 521 12.78 13.02 -25.31
CA ASN A 521 12.43 12.56 -26.65
C ASN A 521 11.94 11.11 -26.69
N PRO A 522 10.78 10.81 -27.29
CA PRO A 522 10.38 9.44 -27.55
C PRO A 522 11.27 8.87 -28.66
N ILE A 523 12.06 7.86 -28.33
CA ILE A 523 12.77 7.05 -29.32
C ILE A 523 11.67 6.22 -30.04
N GLN A 524 11.58 6.44 -31.35
CA GLN A 524 10.71 5.69 -32.25
C GLN A 524 10.93 4.19 -32.09
N MET A 525 9.89 3.47 -31.73
CA MET A 525 9.86 2.01 -31.82
C MET A 525 9.68 1.63 -33.29
N GLN A 526 10.76 1.22 -33.94
CA GLN A 526 10.67 0.38 -35.15
C GLN A 526 10.38 -1.05 -34.68
N GLY A 527 9.22 -1.56 -35.07
CA GLY A 527 8.85 -2.94 -34.85
C GLY A 527 9.68 -3.85 -35.73
N GLU A 528 10.30 -4.86 -35.15
CA GLU A 528 10.61 -6.09 -35.87
C GLU A 528 9.75 -7.21 -35.26
N VAL A 529 8.82 -7.66 -36.07
CA VAL A 529 8.06 -8.90 -35.93
C VAL A 529 9.04 -10.03 -36.18
N LEU A 530 9.35 -10.84 -35.22
CA LEU A 530 9.92 -12.17 -35.44
C LEU A 530 8.81 -13.20 -35.32
N GLN A 531 8.71 -13.97 -36.39
CA GLN A 531 7.83 -15.13 -36.62
C GLN A 531 8.04 -16.24 -35.57
#